data_909343c85cd4bfaa2ad31ab54372a9d2
#
_entry.id   909343c85cd4bfaa2ad31ab54372a9d2
#
_cell.length_a   1.000
_cell.length_b   1.000
_cell.length_c   1.000
_cell.angle_alpha   90.00
_cell.angle_beta   90.00
_cell.angle_gamma   90.00
#
_symmetry.space_group_name_H-M   'P 1'
#
loop_
_entity.id
_entity.type
_entity.pdbx_description
1 polymer ?
#
loop_
_entity_poly.entity_id
_entity_poly.type
_entity_poly.pdbx_seq_one_letter_code
_entity_poly.pdbx_strand_id
1 'polypeptide(L)'
;LFENAYKRTQSYWQNSDLSSLGVPASPLEREMMGDITARIDPAVLDGSYRLPVTDGSGRDRKVLKQAVDLLKQAGYSIRGGQMVDAKGTPLAFEIMTQNADQEKLALAYQRSLRALGIALTVRTVDDSQYQNRTIAFNFDMVMKSFTSSLSPGIEQVSRWGSLARDRQGSENYAGTADPDI
;
A
#
# COMPACT_ATOMS: atom_id res chain seq x y z
N LEU A 1 14.11 -12.58 0.52
CA LEU A 1 13.40 -13.12 1.68
C LEU A 1 12.78 -14.48 1.39
N PHE A 2 12.35 -14.68 0.17
CA PHE A 2 11.61 -15.86 -0.26
C PHE A 2 12.28 -16.57 -1.45
N GLU A 3 13.57 -16.35 -1.68
CA GLU A 3 14.37 -16.99 -2.74
C GLU A 3 13.66 -16.96 -4.13
N ASN A 4 13.00 -15.84 -4.43
CA ASN A 4 12.17 -15.63 -5.62
C ASN A 4 10.92 -16.55 -5.73
N ALA A 5 10.48 -17.19 -4.62
CA ALA A 5 9.28 -18.01 -4.62
C ALA A 5 7.98 -17.21 -4.83
N TYR A 6 8.00 -15.91 -4.55
CA TYR A 6 6.85 -15.04 -4.71
C TYR A 6 7.07 -13.99 -5.79
N LYS A 7 6.05 -13.76 -6.59
CA LYS A 7 5.99 -12.65 -7.55
C LYS A 7 5.01 -11.60 -7.04
N ARG A 8 5.39 -10.33 -7.13
CA ARG A 8 4.49 -9.23 -6.83
C ARG A 8 3.36 -9.18 -7.85
N THR A 9 2.13 -9.12 -7.38
CA THR A 9 0.98 -8.81 -8.23
C THR A 9 1.07 -7.38 -8.73
N GLN A 10 0.69 -7.16 -9.99
CA GLN A 10 0.77 -5.86 -10.66
C GLN A 10 -0.60 -5.21 -10.84
N SER A 11 -1.68 -5.98 -10.66
CA SER A 11 -3.07 -5.54 -10.75
C SER A 11 -3.88 -6.21 -9.66
N TYR A 12 -4.91 -5.52 -9.15
CA TYR A 12 -5.79 -6.05 -8.10
C TYR A 12 -6.50 -7.34 -8.53
N TRP A 13 -6.93 -7.42 -9.78
CA TRP A 13 -7.60 -8.59 -10.38
C TRP A 13 -6.68 -9.46 -11.24
N GLN A 14 -5.37 -9.36 -11.04
CA GLN A 14 -4.41 -10.18 -11.81
C GLN A 14 -4.76 -11.67 -11.72
N ASN A 15 -4.60 -12.38 -12.85
CA ASN A 15 -4.96 -13.79 -13.04
C ASN A 15 -6.48 -14.06 -13.08
N SER A 16 -7.29 -13.05 -13.35
CA SER A 16 -8.72 -13.18 -13.64
C SER A 16 -9.07 -12.47 -14.95
N ASP A 17 -10.28 -12.71 -15.46
CA ASP A 17 -10.81 -12.04 -16.66
C ASP A 17 -10.99 -10.51 -16.46
N LEU A 18 -10.94 -10.05 -15.20
CA LEU A 18 -11.03 -8.64 -14.84
C LEU A 18 -9.66 -7.96 -14.75
N SER A 19 -8.59 -8.65 -15.14
CA SER A 19 -7.26 -8.05 -15.10
C SER A 19 -7.09 -6.96 -16.13
N SER A 20 -6.77 -5.75 -15.68
CA SER A 20 -6.42 -4.61 -16.53
C SER A 20 -4.93 -4.54 -16.89
N LEU A 21 -4.14 -5.55 -16.46
CA LEU A 21 -2.68 -5.53 -16.66
C LEU A 21 -2.30 -5.59 -18.14
N GLY A 22 -1.77 -4.48 -18.64
CA GLY A 22 -1.36 -4.38 -20.05
C GLY A 22 -2.52 -4.18 -21.02
N VAL A 23 -3.73 -3.91 -20.51
CA VAL A 23 -4.93 -3.68 -21.32
C VAL A 23 -5.31 -2.20 -21.23
N PRO A 24 -5.38 -1.47 -22.35
CA PRO A 24 -5.87 -0.10 -22.34
C PRO A 24 -7.36 -0.03 -21.94
N ALA A 25 -7.73 1.03 -21.24
CA ALA A 25 -9.13 1.31 -20.96
C ALA A 25 -9.94 1.45 -22.26
N SER A 26 -11.02 0.70 -22.36
CA SER A 26 -11.93 0.72 -23.51
C SER A 26 -12.65 2.07 -23.65
N PRO A 27 -13.21 2.40 -24.81
CA PRO A 27 -14.02 3.61 -24.97
C PRO A 27 -15.17 3.68 -23.97
N LEU A 28 -15.84 2.56 -23.69
CA LEU A 28 -16.93 2.49 -22.73
C LEU A 28 -16.47 2.79 -21.31
N GLU A 29 -15.34 2.22 -20.88
CA GLU A 29 -14.78 2.51 -19.54
C GLU A 29 -14.42 3.99 -19.41
N ARG A 30 -13.82 4.60 -20.43
CA ARG A 30 -13.51 6.03 -20.44
C ARG A 30 -14.76 6.90 -20.39
N GLU A 31 -15.81 6.52 -21.10
CA GLU A 31 -17.10 7.19 -21.07
C GLU A 31 -17.74 7.11 -19.67
N MET A 32 -17.73 5.93 -19.05
CA MET A 32 -18.26 5.72 -17.70
C MET A 32 -17.49 6.51 -16.63
N MET A 33 -16.18 6.63 -16.77
CA MET A 33 -15.35 7.44 -15.87
C MET A 33 -15.56 8.96 -16.07
N GLY A 34 -16.01 9.41 -17.24
CA GLY A 34 -16.28 10.82 -17.49
C GLY A 34 -15.11 11.74 -17.13
N ASP A 35 -15.39 12.77 -16.34
CA ASP A 35 -14.40 13.79 -15.93
C ASP A 35 -13.27 13.24 -15.04
N ILE A 36 -13.48 12.09 -14.39
CA ILE A 36 -12.45 11.42 -13.59
C ILE A 36 -11.26 11.04 -14.46
N THR A 37 -11.48 10.71 -15.74
CA THR A 37 -10.45 10.33 -16.69
C THR A 37 -9.28 11.33 -16.73
N ALA A 38 -9.56 12.63 -16.57
CA ALA A 38 -8.54 13.68 -16.59
C ALA A 38 -7.59 13.65 -15.37
N ARG A 39 -7.98 12.96 -14.28
CA ARG A 39 -7.20 12.84 -13.02
C ARG A 39 -6.47 11.51 -12.91
N ILE A 40 -6.76 10.56 -13.78
CA ILE A 40 -6.11 9.25 -13.80
C ILE A 40 -4.77 9.37 -14.52
N ASP A 41 -3.73 8.74 -13.99
CA ASP A 41 -2.43 8.65 -14.66
C ASP A 41 -2.63 8.05 -16.07
N PRO A 42 -2.19 8.74 -17.14
CA PRO A 42 -2.29 8.23 -18.51
C PRO A 42 -1.77 6.82 -18.70
N ALA A 43 -0.72 6.43 -17.93
CA ALA A 43 -0.17 5.08 -17.99
C ALA A 43 -1.15 4.00 -17.47
N VAL A 44 -2.09 4.35 -16.59
CA VAL A 44 -3.17 3.45 -16.17
C VAL A 44 -4.18 3.30 -17.31
N LEU A 45 -4.54 4.41 -17.96
CA LEU A 45 -5.52 4.43 -19.04
C LEU A 45 -5.05 3.74 -20.33
N ASP A 46 -3.76 3.76 -20.61
CA ASP A 46 -3.17 3.09 -21.79
C ASP A 46 -2.67 1.67 -21.50
N GLY A 47 -2.79 1.21 -20.25
CA GLY A 47 -2.37 -0.11 -19.83
C GLY A 47 -0.85 -0.28 -19.66
N SER A 48 -0.08 0.79 -19.76
CA SER A 48 1.39 0.74 -19.61
C SER A 48 1.87 0.84 -18.16
N TYR A 49 0.99 1.21 -17.22
CA TYR A 49 1.34 1.33 -15.81
C TYR A 49 1.91 0.04 -15.24
N ARG A 50 3.02 0.17 -14.52
CA ARG A 50 3.66 -0.94 -13.79
C ARG A 50 4.07 -0.49 -12.41
N LEU A 51 3.83 -1.36 -11.43
CA LEU A 51 4.34 -1.14 -10.09
C LEU A 51 5.87 -1.23 -10.08
N PRO A 52 6.55 -0.49 -9.19
CA PRO A 52 8.00 -0.59 -9.04
C PRO A 52 8.45 -2.02 -8.78
N VAL A 53 9.50 -2.44 -9.46
CA VAL A 53 10.11 -3.77 -9.30
C VAL A 53 11.50 -3.59 -8.70
N THR A 54 11.84 -4.43 -7.74
CA THR A 54 13.17 -4.49 -7.12
C THR A 54 13.87 -5.79 -7.50
N ASP A 55 15.18 -5.85 -7.26
CA ASP A 55 15.98 -7.08 -7.40
C ASP A 55 15.71 -8.12 -6.28
N GLY A 56 14.80 -7.82 -5.35
CA GLY A 56 14.45 -8.70 -4.22
C GLY A 56 15.46 -8.73 -3.08
N SER A 57 16.60 -8.06 -3.20
CA SER A 57 17.65 -8.03 -2.17
C SER A 57 17.28 -7.21 -0.93
N GLY A 58 16.30 -6.31 -1.04
CA GLY A 58 16.00 -5.29 -0.05
C GLY A 58 17.06 -4.18 0.04
N ARG A 59 18.03 -4.17 -0.90
CA ARG A 59 19.14 -3.22 -0.96
C ARG A 59 19.35 -2.65 -2.36
N ASP A 60 18.36 -2.73 -3.21
CA ASP A 60 18.38 -2.17 -4.56
C ASP A 60 18.63 -0.67 -4.50
N ARG A 61 19.86 -0.26 -4.82
CA ARG A 61 20.31 1.14 -4.70
C ARG A 61 19.51 2.09 -5.59
N LYS A 62 19.08 1.61 -6.76
CA LYS A 62 18.29 2.44 -7.69
C LYS A 62 16.93 2.76 -7.08
N VAL A 63 16.25 1.75 -6.54
CA VAL A 63 14.94 1.90 -5.91
C VAL A 63 15.03 2.70 -4.60
N LEU A 64 16.05 2.43 -3.78
CA LEU A 64 16.28 3.23 -2.55
C LEU A 64 16.55 4.70 -2.88
N LYS A 65 17.32 5.00 -3.94
CA LYS A 65 17.53 6.38 -4.38
C LYS A 65 16.21 7.04 -4.82
N GLN A 66 15.41 6.36 -5.62
CA GLN A 66 14.08 6.86 -6.01
C GLN A 66 13.19 7.16 -4.79
N ALA A 67 13.19 6.28 -3.79
CA ALA A 67 12.45 6.49 -2.55
C ALA A 67 12.93 7.74 -1.79
N VAL A 68 14.25 7.95 -1.69
CA VAL A 68 14.81 9.16 -1.09
C VAL A 68 14.41 10.42 -1.86
N ASP A 69 14.45 10.37 -3.20
CA ASP A 69 14.10 11.52 -4.02
C ASP A 69 12.60 11.88 -3.87
N LEU A 70 11.72 10.89 -3.79
CA LEU A 70 10.29 11.08 -3.51
C LEU A 70 10.04 11.65 -2.09
N LEU A 71 10.75 11.15 -1.08
CA LEU A 71 10.67 11.69 0.28
C LEU A 71 11.13 13.14 0.35
N LYS A 72 12.20 13.51 -0.38
CA LYS A 72 12.62 14.90 -0.49
C LYS A 72 11.57 15.80 -1.15
N GLN A 73 10.93 15.31 -2.22
CA GLN A 73 9.84 16.03 -2.88
C GLN A 73 8.65 16.24 -1.92
N ALA A 74 8.41 15.28 -1.03
CA ALA A 74 7.40 15.35 0.02
C ALA A 74 7.83 16.23 1.23
N GLY A 75 9.00 16.87 1.17
CA GLY A 75 9.47 17.80 2.20
C GLY A 75 10.30 17.17 3.32
N TYR A 76 10.67 15.90 3.19
CA TYR A 76 11.54 15.23 4.17
C TYR A 76 13.02 15.39 3.83
N SER A 77 13.87 15.27 4.85
CA SER A 77 15.33 15.34 4.71
C SER A 77 16.02 14.41 5.70
N ILE A 78 17.26 13.98 5.38
CA ILE A 78 18.05 13.16 6.30
C ILE A 78 18.85 14.08 7.21
N ARG A 79 18.66 13.94 8.53
CA ARG A 79 19.44 14.63 9.57
C ARG A 79 19.89 13.61 10.62
N GLY A 80 21.19 13.55 10.87
CA GLY A 80 21.74 12.58 11.84
C GLY A 80 21.42 11.11 11.52
N GLY A 81 21.26 10.75 10.24
CA GLY A 81 20.90 9.41 9.81
C GLY A 81 19.41 9.06 9.91
N GLN A 82 18.57 10.03 10.30
CA GLN A 82 17.12 9.87 10.38
C GLN A 82 16.41 10.67 9.30
N MET A 83 15.35 10.13 8.74
CA MET A 83 14.43 10.85 7.86
C MET A 83 13.52 11.72 8.73
N VAL A 84 13.55 13.02 8.53
CA VAL A 84 12.79 13.97 9.34
C VAL A 84 12.01 14.96 8.46
N ASP A 85 10.91 15.49 8.98
CA ASP A 85 10.13 16.55 8.34
C ASP A 85 10.85 17.93 8.44
N ALA A 86 10.21 18.97 7.95
CA ALA A 86 10.73 20.33 7.99
C ALA A 86 10.97 20.85 9.42
N LYS A 87 10.19 20.34 10.40
CA LYS A 87 10.31 20.70 11.83
C LYS A 87 11.37 19.87 12.56
N GLY A 88 11.94 18.87 11.92
CA GLY A 88 12.91 17.95 12.51
C GLY A 88 12.27 16.74 13.20
N THR A 89 10.97 16.50 13.01
CA THR A 89 10.27 15.34 13.57
C THR A 89 10.65 14.10 12.76
N PRO A 90 11.13 13.01 13.40
CA PRO A 90 11.45 11.78 12.70
C PRO A 90 10.22 11.14 12.03
N LEU A 91 10.40 10.63 10.83
CA LEU A 91 9.41 9.80 10.16
C LEU A 91 9.45 8.41 10.78
N ALA A 92 8.41 8.08 11.53
CA ALA A 92 8.32 6.84 12.29
C ALA A 92 6.92 6.24 12.19
N PHE A 93 6.85 4.91 12.22
CA PHE A 93 5.61 4.13 12.15
C PHE A 93 5.67 2.91 13.07
N GLU A 94 4.51 2.42 13.46
CA GLU A 94 4.34 1.09 14.05
C GLU A 94 3.63 0.17 13.04
N ILE A 95 4.17 -1.02 12.82
CA ILE A 95 3.46 -2.09 12.10
C ILE A 95 2.98 -3.14 13.09
N MET A 96 1.67 -3.38 13.08
CA MET A 96 1.04 -4.38 13.93
C MET A 96 1.00 -5.73 13.20
N THR A 97 1.43 -6.78 13.91
CA THR A 97 1.44 -8.17 13.42
C THR A 97 0.74 -9.08 14.42
N GLN A 98 0.21 -10.22 13.97
CA GLN A 98 -0.54 -11.16 14.83
C GLN A 98 0.11 -12.55 14.91
N ASN A 99 1.13 -12.83 14.11
CA ASN A 99 1.81 -14.12 14.10
C ASN A 99 3.26 -14.00 13.63
N ALA A 100 4.02 -15.07 13.80
CA ALA A 100 5.45 -15.12 13.49
C ALA A 100 5.76 -14.90 11.99
N ASP A 101 4.87 -15.27 11.08
CA ASP A 101 5.12 -15.10 9.64
C ASP A 101 4.95 -13.62 9.24
N GLN A 102 3.92 -12.96 9.76
CA GLN A 102 3.78 -11.51 9.59
C GLN A 102 4.95 -10.75 10.23
N GLU A 103 5.38 -11.16 11.43
CA GLU A 103 6.54 -10.57 12.11
C GLU A 103 7.82 -10.67 11.26
N LYS A 104 8.12 -11.83 10.70
CA LYS A 104 9.27 -12.01 9.80
C LYS A 104 9.23 -11.05 8.59
N LEU A 105 8.06 -10.89 8.00
CA LEU A 105 7.85 -9.95 6.88
C LEU A 105 8.08 -8.51 7.33
N ALA A 106 7.49 -8.12 8.46
CA ALA A 106 7.62 -6.80 9.04
C ALA A 106 9.08 -6.46 9.39
N LEU A 107 9.82 -7.39 9.99
CA LEU A 107 11.23 -7.24 10.29
C LEU A 107 12.10 -7.09 9.03
N ALA A 108 11.73 -7.74 7.94
CA ALA A 108 12.40 -7.54 6.66
C ALA A 108 12.12 -6.16 6.07
N TYR A 109 10.87 -5.71 6.15
CA TYR A 109 10.48 -4.37 5.72
C TYR A 109 11.14 -3.28 6.58
N GLN A 110 11.21 -3.49 7.90
CA GLN A 110 11.95 -2.61 8.83
C GLN A 110 13.40 -2.38 8.38
N ARG A 111 14.10 -3.43 7.96
CA ARG A 111 15.49 -3.29 7.47
C ARG A 111 15.58 -2.42 6.22
N SER A 112 14.61 -2.53 5.31
CA SER A 112 14.55 -1.70 4.10
C SER A 112 14.25 -0.24 4.44
N LEU A 113 13.32 0.04 5.35
CA LEU A 113 13.00 1.40 5.80
C LEU A 113 14.16 2.03 6.58
N ARG A 114 14.88 1.24 7.38
CA ARG A 114 16.07 1.71 8.10
C ARG A 114 17.15 2.24 7.15
N ALA A 115 17.30 1.65 5.96
CA ALA A 115 18.23 2.14 4.94
C ALA A 115 17.86 3.54 4.41
N LEU A 116 16.61 3.96 4.59
CA LEU A 116 16.10 5.30 4.26
C LEU A 116 16.08 6.25 5.47
N GLY A 117 16.53 5.80 6.64
CA GLY A 117 16.47 6.56 7.87
C GLY A 117 15.07 6.62 8.51
N ILE A 118 14.12 5.79 8.05
CA ILE A 118 12.77 5.72 8.57
C ILE A 118 12.72 4.70 9.72
N ALA A 119 12.15 5.09 10.86
CA ALA A 119 11.96 4.23 12.00
C ALA A 119 10.66 3.41 11.87
N LEU A 120 10.76 2.09 11.90
CA LEU A 120 9.61 1.20 11.97
C LEU A 120 9.69 0.34 13.22
N THR A 121 8.67 0.42 14.08
CA THR A 121 8.49 -0.48 15.22
C THR A 121 7.62 -1.66 14.78
N VAL A 122 8.09 -2.88 15.00
CA VAL A 122 7.29 -4.09 14.77
C VAL A 122 6.68 -4.51 16.08
N ARG A 123 5.35 -4.62 16.14
CA ARG A 123 4.61 -4.98 17.33
C ARG A 123 3.71 -6.18 17.08
N THR A 124 4.10 -7.33 17.61
CA THR A 124 3.27 -8.53 17.61
C THR A 124 2.29 -8.47 18.77
N VAL A 125 1.01 -8.67 18.50
CA VAL A 125 -0.08 -8.68 19.46
C VAL A 125 -0.87 -9.99 19.32
N ASP A 126 -1.66 -10.34 20.35
CA ASP A 126 -2.58 -11.46 20.27
C ASP A 126 -3.76 -11.18 19.33
N ASP A 127 -4.48 -12.23 18.94
CA ASP A 127 -5.58 -12.14 17.97
C ASP A 127 -6.70 -11.20 18.43
N SER A 128 -7.01 -11.16 19.73
CA SER A 128 -8.06 -10.30 20.27
C SER A 128 -7.65 -8.83 20.18
N GLN A 129 -6.44 -8.49 20.54
CA GLN A 129 -5.90 -7.13 20.41
C GLN A 129 -5.80 -6.73 18.93
N TYR A 130 -5.33 -7.65 18.07
CA TYR A 130 -5.24 -7.39 16.64
C TYR A 130 -6.61 -7.04 16.06
N GLN A 131 -7.62 -7.85 16.37
CA GLN A 131 -8.99 -7.63 15.90
C GLN A 131 -9.58 -6.32 16.42
N ASN A 132 -9.48 -6.07 17.73
CA ASN A 132 -10.03 -4.86 18.35
C ASN A 132 -9.38 -3.59 17.79
N ARG A 133 -8.05 -3.58 17.68
CA ARG A 133 -7.32 -2.43 17.11
C ARG A 133 -7.64 -2.23 15.62
N THR A 134 -7.81 -3.31 14.87
CA THR A 134 -8.17 -3.25 13.45
C THR A 134 -9.58 -2.68 13.26
N ILE A 135 -10.56 -3.13 14.04
CA ILE A 135 -11.95 -2.62 14.02
C ILE A 135 -11.99 -1.12 14.34
N ALA A 136 -11.16 -0.69 15.28
CA ALA A 136 -11.10 0.71 15.73
C ALA A 136 -10.16 1.59 14.88
N PHE A 137 -9.53 1.05 13.82
CA PHE A 137 -8.49 1.71 13.01
C PHE A 137 -7.32 2.26 13.84
N ASN A 138 -7.01 1.63 14.97
CA ASN A 138 -5.93 2.02 15.87
C ASN A 138 -4.60 1.36 15.48
N PHE A 139 -4.03 1.79 14.37
CA PHE A 139 -2.74 1.32 13.85
C PHE A 139 -2.18 2.35 12.85
N ASP A 140 -0.86 2.37 12.68
CA ASP A 140 -0.23 3.08 11.55
C ASP A 140 -0.16 2.15 10.33
N MET A 141 0.26 0.90 10.54
CA MET A 141 0.33 -0.12 9.49
C MET A 141 -0.20 -1.46 10.00
N VAL A 142 -0.87 -2.18 9.12
CA VAL A 142 -1.40 -3.53 9.38
C VAL A 142 -1.30 -4.39 8.13
N MET A 143 -1.09 -5.69 8.29
CA MET A 143 -1.12 -6.64 7.19
C MET A 143 -2.51 -7.26 7.07
N LYS A 144 -3.16 -7.09 5.93
CA LYS A 144 -4.47 -7.69 5.65
C LYS A 144 -4.44 -8.47 4.35
N SER A 145 -5.17 -9.58 4.35
CA SER A 145 -5.50 -10.33 3.14
C SER A 145 -7.00 -10.21 2.91
N PHE A 146 -7.38 -9.85 1.71
CA PHE A 146 -8.76 -9.84 1.28
C PHE A 146 -9.03 -11.08 0.45
N THR A 147 -10.05 -11.84 0.82
CA THR A 147 -10.62 -12.85 -0.07
C THR A 147 -11.68 -12.19 -0.94
N SER A 148 -11.61 -12.43 -2.23
CA SER A 148 -12.60 -11.90 -3.18
C SER A 148 -13.16 -13.04 -4.01
N SER A 149 -14.42 -12.95 -4.38
CA SER A 149 -15.00 -13.79 -5.44
C SER A 149 -14.41 -13.39 -6.80
N LEU A 150 -14.66 -14.21 -7.83
CA LEU A 150 -14.22 -13.89 -9.20
C LEU A 150 -14.90 -12.64 -9.78
N SER A 151 -15.99 -12.19 -9.16
CA SER A 151 -16.68 -10.95 -9.55
C SER A 151 -16.68 -9.98 -8.39
N PRO A 152 -16.44 -8.67 -8.61
CA PRO A 152 -16.56 -7.66 -7.59
C PRO A 152 -18.01 -7.60 -7.07
N GLY A 153 -18.15 -7.55 -5.77
CA GLY A 153 -19.43 -7.48 -5.07
C GLY A 153 -19.51 -6.25 -4.16
N ILE A 154 -20.51 -6.26 -3.27
CA ILE A 154 -20.77 -5.17 -2.33
C ILE A 154 -19.62 -4.96 -1.33
N GLU A 155 -18.73 -5.95 -1.16
CA GLU A 155 -17.52 -5.83 -0.34
C GLU A 155 -16.61 -4.69 -0.81
N GLN A 156 -16.65 -4.32 -2.11
CA GLN A 156 -15.86 -3.22 -2.63
C GLN A 156 -16.26 -1.88 -2.01
N VAL A 157 -17.56 -1.70 -1.71
CA VAL A 157 -18.06 -0.49 -1.02
C VAL A 157 -17.47 -0.40 0.40
N SER A 158 -17.36 -1.54 1.11
CA SER A 158 -16.76 -1.58 2.45
C SER A 158 -15.24 -1.36 2.43
N ARG A 159 -14.56 -1.72 1.34
CA ARG A 159 -13.08 -1.62 1.20
C ARG A 159 -12.61 -0.26 0.70
N TRP A 160 -13.36 0.35 -0.21
CA TRP A 160 -12.89 1.52 -0.95
C TRP A 160 -13.83 2.72 -0.85
N GLY A 161 -15.10 2.51 -0.51
CA GLY A 161 -16.09 3.59 -0.50
C GLY A 161 -15.77 4.65 0.57
N SER A 162 -15.91 5.92 0.21
CA SER A 162 -15.60 7.07 1.06
C SER A 162 -16.38 7.05 2.38
N LEU A 163 -17.66 6.61 2.37
CA LEU A 163 -18.49 6.48 3.58
C LEU A 163 -18.03 5.37 4.54
N ALA A 164 -17.20 4.44 4.07
CA ALA A 164 -16.66 3.38 4.89
C ALA A 164 -15.40 3.80 5.66
N ARG A 165 -14.75 4.90 5.29
CA ARG A 165 -13.49 5.38 5.88
C ARG A 165 -13.54 5.49 7.40
N ASP A 166 -14.57 6.15 7.93
CA ASP A 166 -14.67 6.44 9.36
C ASP A 166 -15.65 5.48 10.08
N ARG A 167 -16.19 4.46 9.37
CA ARG A 167 -17.11 3.48 9.93
C ARG A 167 -16.34 2.33 10.56
N GLN A 168 -16.33 2.25 11.88
CA GLN A 168 -15.72 1.15 12.62
C GLN A 168 -16.19 -0.22 12.11
N GLY A 169 -15.24 -1.12 11.95
CA GLY A 169 -15.48 -2.47 11.44
C GLY A 169 -15.66 -2.56 9.93
N SER A 170 -15.52 -1.46 9.18
CA SER A 170 -15.39 -1.53 7.73
C SER A 170 -14.02 -2.10 7.34
N GLU A 171 -13.87 -2.46 6.07
CA GLU A 171 -12.59 -2.95 5.52
C GLU A 171 -11.77 -1.83 4.83
N ASN A 172 -12.16 -0.57 5.01
CA ASN A 172 -11.43 0.57 4.44
C ASN A 172 -10.19 0.92 5.27
N TYR A 173 -9.29 -0.04 5.42
CA TYR A 173 -8.05 0.10 6.20
C TYR A 173 -7.08 1.15 5.64
N ALA A 174 -7.21 1.50 4.38
CA ALA A 174 -6.40 2.52 3.73
C ALA A 174 -6.89 3.95 4.02
N GLY A 175 -8.09 4.10 4.62
CA GLY A 175 -8.70 5.39 4.87
C GLY A 175 -9.07 6.14 3.57
N THR A 176 -9.40 5.39 2.51
CA THR A 176 -9.79 5.97 1.22
C THR A 176 -11.06 6.80 1.39
N ALA A 177 -11.01 8.05 0.92
CA ALA A 177 -12.12 8.98 0.95
C ALA A 177 -12.11 9.89 -0.29
N ASP A 178 -11.76 9.32 -1.43
CA ASP A 178 -11.82 10.02 -2.70
C ASP A 178 -13.30 10.16 -3.11
N PRO A 179 -13.77 11.37 -3.46
CA PRO A 179 -15.15 11.59 -3.85
C PRO A 179 -15.53 10.87 -5.15
N ASP A 180 -14.58 10.37 -5.89
CA ASP A 180 -14.80 9.67 -7.15
C ASP A 180 -14.85 8.14 -6.99
N ILE A 181 -14.78 7.63 -5.74
CA ILE A 181 -14.83 6.19 -5.41
C ILE A 181 -16.04 5.88 -4.53
#